data_39593089f39bf9b890046200bbe687c4
#
_entry.id   39593089f39bf9b890046200bbe687c4
#
_cell.length_a   1.000
_cell.length_b   1.000
_cell.length_c   1.000
_cell.angle_alpha   90.00
_cell.angle_beta   90.00
_cell.angle_gamma   90.00
#
_symmetry.space_group_name_H-M   'P 1'
#
loop_
_entity.id
_entity.type
_entity.pdbx_description
1 polymer ?
#
loop_
_entity_poly.entity_id
_entity_poly.type
_entity_poly.pdbx_seq_one_letter_code
_entity_poly.pdbx_strand_id
1 'polypeptide(L)'
;MYNIIVKKYGAPENLIYEKADEPKLGKKDIKIDVHYAGLNFADVLTIKGKYQERPRPPFSPGLEVSGVVRELGSLCSRFNINDNVMAIMKYGGFKDKVIVPEENTYKTPHGMSLRDAGAFPVAYGTAFSAIIDKGKIRRNETCLILGATGGVGI
;
A
#
# COMPACT_ATOMS: atom_id res chain seq x y z
N MET A 1 -6.83 -6.19 -16.77
CA MET A 1 -7.00 -6.22 -15.31
C MET A 1 -8.25 -5.47 -14.88
N TYR A 2 -8.65 -5.58 -13.61
CA TYR A 2 -9.71 -4.75 -13.03
C TYR A 2 -9.10 -3.78 -12.01
N ASN A 3 -9.80 -2.66 -11.81
CA ASN A 3 -9.45 -1.67 -10.79
C ASN A 3 -10.70 -1.04 -10.16
N ILE A 4 -10.52 -0.51 -8.96
CA ILE A 4 -11.49 0.39 -8.33
C ILE A 4 -11.04 1.83 -8.64
N ILE A 5 -11.95 2.67 -9.14
CA ILE A 5 -11.59 3.99 -9.65
C ILE A 5 -12.45 5.12 -9.07
N VAL A 6 -11.78 6.23 -8.77
CA VAL A 6 -12.38 7.52 -8.41
C VAL A 6 -12.48 8.36 -9.68
N LYS A 7 -13.66 8.49 -10.26
CA LYS A 7 -13.88 9.37 -11.44
C LYS A 7 -14.04 10.84 -11.06
N LYS A 8 -14.48 11.09 -9.83
CA LYS A 8 -14.61 12.42 -9.22
C LYS A 8 -14.49 12.27 -7.71
N TYR A 9 -13.85 13.22 -7.06
CA TYR A 9 -13.83 13.25 -5.60
C TYR A 9 -15.23 13.23 -5.01
N GLY A 10 -15.43 12.47 -3.93
CA GLY A 10 -16.75 12.32 -3.30
C GLY A 10 -16.79 11.21 -2.28
N ALA A 11 -17.99 10.67 -2.10
CA ALA A 11 -18.24 9.59 -1.18
C ALA A 11 -17.69 8.25 -1.73
N PRO A 12 -17.25 7.31 -0.85
CA PRO A 12 -16.75 6.00 -1.28
C PRO A 12 -17.77 5.19 -2.09
N GLU A 13 -19.07 5.43 -1.90
CA GLU A 13 -20.17 4.78 -2.62
C GLU A 13 -20.15 5.10 -4.14
N ASN A 14 -19.42 6.15 -4.54
CA ASN A 14 -19.26 6.55 -5.94
C ASN A 14 -18.07 5.87 -6.63
N LEU A 15 -17.37 4.97 -5.95
CA LEU A 15 -16.31 4.18 -6.56
C LEU A 15 -16.85 3.26 -7.65
N ILE A 16 -16.09 3.14 -8.75
CA ILE A 16 -16.47 2.31 -9.88
C ILE A 16 -15.46 1.16 -10.00
N TYR A 17 -15.98 -0.06 -10.16
CA TYR A 17 -15.18 -1.23 -10.52
C TYR A 17 -15.24 -1.42 -12.03
N GLU A 18 -14.12 -1.27 -12.71
CA GLU A 18 -14.05 -1.35 -14.17
C GLU A 18 -12.76 -2.02 -14.68
N LYS A 19 -12.83 -2.46 -15.93
CA LYS A 19 -11.64 -2.94 -16.65
C LYS A 19 -10.70 -1.79 -16.96
N ALA A 20 -9.40 -2.05 -16.87
CA ALA A 20 -8.35 -1.13 -17.27
C ALA A 20 -7.22 -1.88 -17.97
N ASP A 21 -6.44 -1.17 -18.75
CA ASP A 21 -5.22 -1.70 -19.35
C ASP A 21 -4.18 -2.03 -18.29
N GLU A 22 -3.33 -3.00 -18.59
CA GLU A 22 -2.20 -3.30 -17.71
C GLU A 22 -1.19 -2.15 -17.71
N PRO A 23 -0.68 -1.75 -16.54
CA PRO A 23 0.33 -0.72 -16.46
C PRO A 23 1.64 -1.18 -17.12
N LYS A 24 2.38 -0.26 -17.72
CA LYS A 24 3.69 -0.54 -18.33
C LYS A 24 4.77 -0.61 -17.28
N LEU A 25 5.59 -1.66 -17.35
CA LEU A 25 6.71 -1.86 -16.44
C LEU A 25 7.86 -0.90 -16.75
N GLY A 26 8.30 -0.14 -15.75
CA GLY A 26 9.52 0.66 -15.81
C GLY A 26 10.78 -0.14 -15.47
N LYS A 27 11.95 0.43 -15.77
CA LYS A 27 13.24 -0.27 -15.56
C LYS A 27 13.56 -0.59 -14.10
N LYS A 28 13.05 0.21 -13.15
CA LYS A 28 13.27 0.06 -11.71
C LYS A 28 12.02 -0.40 -10.94
N ASP A 29 11.00 -0.87 -11.68
CA ASP A 29 9.73 -1.21 -11.12
C ASP A 29 9.50 -2.72 -11.08
N ILE A 30 8.62 -3.13 -10.20
CA ILE A 30 8.18 -4.51 -10.03
C ILE A 30 6.69 -4.56 -10.35
N LYS A 31 6.29 -5.52 -11.18
CA LYS A 31 4.89 -5.86 -11.41
C LYS A 31 4.46 -6.91 -10.38
N ILE A 32 3.41 -6.63 -9.65
CA ILE A 32 2.85 -7.49 -8.62
C ILE A 32 1.41 -7.86 -9.00
N ASP A 33 1.11 -9.16 -9.02
CA ASP A 33 -0.26 -9.65 -8.97
C ASP A 33 -0.76 -9.46 -7.53
N VAL A 34 -1.77 -8.61 -7.36
CA VAL A 34 -2.31 -8.26 -6.04
C VAL A 34 -3.22 -9.36 -5.54
N HIS A 35 -2.93 -9.88 -4.35
CA HIS A 35 -3.79 -10.82 -3.64
C HIS A 35 -4.63 -10.13 -2.56
N TYR A 36 -4.05 -9.14 -1.88
CA TYR A 36 -4.72 -8.35 -0.85
C TYR A 36 -4.28 -6.90 -0.92
N ALA A 37 -5.21 -6.00 -0.63
CA ALA A 37 -4.96 -4.57 -0.48
C ALA A 37 -5.50 -4.11 0.87
N GLY A 38 -4.70 -3.44 1.66
CA GLY A 38 -5.10 -2.87 2.94
C GLY A 38 -6.01 -1.66 2.73
N LEU A 39 -7.05 -1.54 3.55
CA LEU A 39 -7.93 -0.39 3.57
C LEU A 39 -7.56 0.50 4.76
N ASN A 40 -7.19 1.74 4.47
CA ASN A 40 -6.78 2.71 5.46
C ASN A 40 -7.74 3.91 5.52
N PHE A 41 -7.83 4.58 6.67
CA PHE A 41 -8.60 5.82 6.78
C PHE A 41 -8.13 6.90 5.79
N ALA A 42 -6.83 6.91 5.49
CA ALA A 42 -6.24 7.79 4.49
C ALA A 42 -6.82 7.57 3.09
N ASP A 43 -7.19 6.34 2.71
CA ASP A 43 -7.84 6.06 1.42
C ASP A 43 -9.18 6.77 1.32
N VAL A 44 -9.98 6.75 2.39
CA VAL A 44 -11.27 7.46 2.46
C VAL A 44 -11.07 8.97 2.29
N LEU A 45 -10.04 9.54 2.90
CA LEU A 45 -9.70 10.96 2.75
C LEU A 45 -9.23 11.27 1.33
N THR A 46 -8.44 10.40 0.71
CA THR A 46 -7.97 10.53 -0.68
C THR A 46 -9.13 10.51 -1.66
N ILE A 47 -10.06 9.57 -1.51
CA ILE A 47 -11.29 9.48 -2.30
C ILE A 47 -12.12 10.76 -2.21
N LYS A 48 -12.18 11.38 -1.02
CA LYS A 48 -12.87 12.64 -0.77
C LYS A 48 -12.08 13.89 -1.20
N GLY A 49 -10.84 13.74 -1.68
CA GLY A 49 -9.95 14.86 -2.00
C GLY A 49 -9.52 15.69 -0.77
N LYS A 50 -9.54 15.07 0.42
CA LYS A 50 -9.23 15.71 1.71
C LYS A 50 -7.91 15.24 2.34
N TYR A 51 -7.18 14.34 1.66
CA TYR A 51 -5.86 13.90 2.09
C TYR A 51 -4.76 14.83 1.57
N GLN A 52 -3.57 14.74 2.14
CA GLN A 52 -2.41 15.53 1.68
C GLN A 52 -2.03 15.21 0.22
N GLU A 53 -2.06 13.92 -0.17
CA GLU A 53 -1.93 13.50 -1.56
C GLU A 53 -3.29 13.60 -2.25
N ARG A 54 -3.36 14.39 -3.34
CA ARG A 54 -4.59 14.66 -4.08
C ARG A 54 -4.40 14.34 -5.57
N PRO A 55 -4.37 13.04 -5.93
CA PRO A 55 -4.24 12.67 -7.33
C PRO A 55 -5.46 13.14 -8.13
N ARG A 56 -5.23 13.74 -9.30
CA ARG A 56 -6.34 14.18 -10.17
C ARG A 56 -7.17 13.00 -10.63
N PRO A 57 -8.49 13.01 -10.49
CA PRO A 57 -9.34 11.99 -11.09
C PRO A 57 -9.21 11.97 -12.64
N PRO A 58 -9.30 10.77 -13.29
CA PRO A 58 -9.56 9.48 -12.66
C PRO A 58 -8.30 8.85 -12.06
N PHE A 59 -8.43 8.20 -10.89
CA PHE A 59 -7.34 7.45 -10.26
C PHE A 59 -7.89 6.27 -9.45
N SER A 60 -7.04 5.27 -9.17
CA SER A 60 -7.36 4.19 -8.24
C SER A 60 -6.80 4.54 -6.86
N PRO A 61 -7.56 4.41 -5.76
CA PRO A 61 -7.02 4.56 -4.40
C PRO A 61 -6.23 3.32 -3.97
N GLY A 62 -5.84 3.24 -2.70
CA GLY A 62 -5.08 2.14 -2.10
C GLY A 62 -3.63 2.49 -1.86
N LEU A 63 -3.19 2.43 -0.60
CA LEU A 63 -1.85 2.82 -0.15
C LEU A 63 -0.91 1.64 -0.01
N GLU A 64 -1.44 0.42 0.11
CA GLU A 64 -0.66 -0.79 0.36
C GLU A 64 -1.28 -2.01 -0.28
N VAL A 65 -0.43 -2.93 -0.66
CA VAL A 65 -0.84 -4.23 -1.23
C VAL A 65 0.11 -5.33 -0.77
N SER A 66 -0.36 -6.56 -0.88
CA SER A 66 0.49 -7.74 -0.92
C SER A 66 0.12 -8.63 -2.10
N GLY A 67 1.07 -9.40 -2.56
CA GLY A 67 0.89 -10.27 -3.71
C GLY A 67 2.17 -10.96 -4.13
N VAL A 68 2.22 -11.34 -5.39
CA VAL A 68 3.31 -12.13 -5.97
C VAL A 68 3.96 -11.36 -7.11
N VAL A 69 5.28 -11.33 -7.11
CA VAL A 69 6.08 -10.72 -8.20
C VAL A 69 5.87 -11.49 -9.50
N ARG A 70 5.50 -10.79 -10.57
CA ARG A 70 5.30 -11.37 -11.91
C ARG A 70 6.30 -10.92 -12.94
N GLU A 71 6.72 -9.68 -12.87
CA GLU A 71 7.74 -9.14 -13.78
C GLU A 71 8.66 -8.19 -13.02
N LEU A 72 9.91 -8.14 -13.46
CA LEU A 72 10.94 -7.26 -12.91
C LEU A 72 11.47 -6.35 -14.00
N GLY A 73 11.57 -5.07 -13.69
CA GLY A 73 12.28 -4.13 -14.53
C GLY A 73 13.76 -4.49 -14.66
N SER A 74 14.37 -4.11 -15.77
CA SER A 74 15.73 -4.53 -16.12
C SER A 74 16.83 -4.07 -15.15
N LEU A 75 16.54 -3.15 -14.25
CA LEU A 75 17.45 -2.66 -13.21
C LEU A 75 17.07 -3.14 -11.79
N CYS A 76 16.04 -3.97 -11.66
CA CYS A 76 15.67 -4.60 -10.39
C CYS A 76 16.60 -5.78 -10.09
N SER A 77 17.02 -5.90 -8.83
CA SER A 77 17.97 -6.93 -8.39
C SER A 77 17.65 -7.57 -7.03
N ARG A 78 16.69 -7.02 -6.28
CA ARG A 78 16.38 -7.44 -4.90
C ARG A 78 15.38 -8.59 -4.80
N PHE A 79 14.66 -8.86 -5.88
CA PHE A 79 13.53 -9.79 -5.91
C PHE A 79 13.67 -10.79 -7.03
N ASN A 80 12.93 -11.90 -6.92
CA ASN A 80 12.77 -12.91 -7.95
C ASN A 80 11.29 -13.01 -8.35
N ILE A 81 11.04 -13.53 -9.56
CA ILE A 81 9.70 -13.91 -9.98
C ILE A 81 9.14 -14.94 -8.98
N ASN A 82 7.87 -14.80 -8.62
CA ASN A 82 7.15 -15.58 -7.63
C ASN A 82 7.52 -15.29 -6.15
N ASP A 83 8.36 -14.31 -5.86
CA ASP A 83 8.52 -13.84 -4.48
C ASP A 83 7.17 -13.30 -3.95
N ASN A 84 6.83 -13.68 -2.71
CA ASN A 84 5.76 -13.06 -1.95
C ASN A 84 6.23 -11.71 -1.42
N VAL A 85 5.47 -10.67 -1.72
CA VAL A 85 5.85 -9.30 -1.38
C VAL A 85 4.69 -8.49 -0.82
N MET A 86 5.04 -7.45 -0.08
CA MET A 86 4.17 -6.34 0.27
C MET A 86 4.78 -5.04 -0.26
N ALA A 87 3.95 -4.08 -0.60
CA ALA A 87 4.39 -2.82 -1.17
C ALA A 87 3.57 -1.66 -0.64
N ILE A 88 4.20 -0.49 -0.59
CA ILE A 88 3.56 0.78 -0.21
C ILE A 88 3.60 1.75 -1.39
N MET A 89 2.54 2.53 -1.55
CA MET A 89 2.41 3.50 -2.63
C MET A 89 1.57 4.70 -2.20
N LYS A 90 1.66 5.80 -2.94
CA LYS A 90 0.87 7.00 -2.64
C LYS A 90 -0.62 6.82 -2.95
N TYR A 91 -0.95 6.02 -3.96
CA TYR A 91 -2.28 5.59 -4.39
C TYR A 91 -2.11 4.52 -5.48
N GLY A 92 -3.17 3.84 -5.85
CA GLY A 92 -3.16 2.88 -6.96
C GLY A 92 -3.18 1.41 -6.55
N GLY A 93 -3.33 1.10 -5.26
CA GLY A 93 -3.30 -0.28 -4.74
C GLY A 93 -4.59 -1.08 -4.99
N PHE A 94 -5.73 -0.45 -5.23
CA PHE A 94 -7.00 -1.17 -5.43
C PHE A 94 -7.16 -1.64 -6.87
N LYS A 95 -6.26 -2.53 -7.30
CA LYS A 95 -6.16 -3.12 -8.65
C LYS A 95 -5.72 -4.58 -8.55
N ASP A 96 -6.06 -5.37 -9.56
CA ASP A 96 -5.56 -6.75 -9.66
C ASP A 96 -4.03 -6.82 -9.85
N LYS A 97 -3.47 -5.80 -10.50
CA LYS A 97 -2.03 -5.71 -10.77
C LYS A 97 -1.54 -4.29 -10.54
N VAL A 98 -0.40 -4.16 -9.92
CA VAL A 98 0.25 -2.88 -9.68
C VAL A 98 1.69 -2.89 -10.20
N ILE A 99 2.17 -1.71 -10.57
CA ILE A 99 3.59 -1.43 -10.81
C ILE A 99 4.07 -0.55 -9.68
N VAL A 100 5.11 -1.00 -8.98
CA VAL A 100 5.66 -0.31 -7.81
C VAL A 100 7.18 -0.24 -7.95
N PRO A 101 7.82 0.89 -7.61
CA PRO A 101 9.27 0.95 -7.52
C PRO A 101 9.84 -0.13 -6.60
N GLU A 102 10.96 -0.71 -6.98
CA GLU A 102 11.63 -1.75 -6.18
C GLU A 102 11.92 -1.28 -4.74
N GLU A 103 12.25 -0.01 -4.56
CA GLU A 103 12.53 0.58 -3.25
C GLU A 103 11.33 0.61 -2.29
N ASN A 104 10.11 0.62 -2.82
CA ASN A 104 8.86 0.64 -2.07
C ASN A 104 8.25 -0.77 -1.91
N THR A 105 9.01 -1.80 -2.27
CA THR A 105 8.59 -3.21 -2.19
C THR A 105 9.45 -3.96 -1.18
N TYR A 106 8.82 -4.82 -0.39
CA TYR A 106 9.44 -5.59 0.68
C TYR A 106 9.06 -7.07 0.57
N LYS A 107 10.00 -7.97 0.83
CA LYS A 107 9.69 -9.40 0.93
C LYS A 107 8.77 -9.64 2.12
N THR A 108 7.74 -10.43 1.92
CA THR A 108 6.91 -10.89 3.04
C THR A 108 7.76 -11.77 3.95
N PRO A 109 7.81 -11.49 5.27
CA PRO A 109 8.55 -12.31 6.22
C PRO A 109 8.10 -13.77 6.18
N HIS A 110 9.03 -14.70 6.46
CA HIS A 110 8.70 -16.12 6.56
C HIS A 110 7.60 -16.35 7.61
N GLY A 111 6.58 -17.11 7.26
CA GLY A 111 5.44 -17.39 8.13
C GLY A 111 4.32 -16.35 8.13
N MET A 112 4.53 -15.16 7.55
CA MET A 112 3.47 -14.16 7.39
C MET A 112 2.63 -14.49 6.16
N SER A 113 1.31 -14.51 6.32
CA SER A 113 0.39 -14.71 5.20
C SER A 113 0.34 -13.46 4.31
N LEU A 114 0.03 -13.62 3.02
CA LEU A 114 -0.21 -12.45 2.14
C LEU A 114 -1.39 -11.60 2.63
N ARG A 115 -2.37 -12.21 3.31
CA ARG A 115 -3.48 -11.49 3.91
C ARG A 115 -3.01 -10.49 4.97
N ASP A 116 -2.16 -10.94 5.89
CA ASP A 116 -1.62 -10.09 6.95
C ASP A 116 -0.65 -9.06 6.37
N ALA A 117 0.20 -9.46 5.43
CA ALA A 117 1.13 -8.60 4.71
C ALA A 117 0.42 -7.46 3.94
N GLY A 118 -0.83 -7.69 3.49
CA GLY A 118 -1.62 -6.70 2.74
C GLY A 118 -2.07 -5.50 3.56
N ALA A 119 -2.09 -5.60 4.89
CA ALA A 119 -2.50 -4.53 5.80
C ALA A 119 -1.38 -4.14 6.81
N PHE A 120 -0.17 -4.64 6.58
CA PHE A 120 0.95 -4.45 7.50
C PHE A 120 1.74 -3.14 7.26
N PRO A 121 2.12 -2.77 6.02
CA PRO A 121 3.09 -1.70 5.79
C PRO A 121 2.65 -0.34 6.31
N VAL A 122 1.40 0.07 6.08
CA VAL A 122 0.93 1.40 6.46
C VAL A 122 0.76 1.51 7.98
N ALA A 123 0.06 0.57 8.60
CA ALA A 123 -0.23 0.62 10.04
C ALA A 123 1.05 0.48 10.88
N TYR A 124 1.79 -0.60 10.66
CA TYR A 124 2.99 -0.89 11.44
C TYR A 124 4.18 0.01 11.08
N GLY A 125 4.35 0.37 9.81
CA GLY A 125 5.35 1.34 9.37
C GLY A 125 5.11 2.72 9.99
N THR A 126 3.86 3.16 10.08
CA THR A 126 3.49 4.42 10.74
C THR A 126 3.78 4.35 12.25
N ALA A 127 3.38 3.28 12.93
CA ALA A 127 3.65 3.09 14.36
C ALA A 127 5.16 3.04 14.64
N PHE A 128 5.92 2.28 13.84
CA PHE A 128 7.38 2.20 13.96
C PHE A 128 8.03 3.58 13.80
N SER A 129 7.68 4.30 12.74
CA SER A 129 8.24 5.63 12.48
C SER A 129 7.89 6.62 13.61
N ALA A 130 6.65 6.56 14.12
CA ALA A 130 6.23 7.44 15.22
C ALA A 130 7.01 7.16 16.51
N ILE A 131 7.17 5.91 16.89
CA ILE A 131 7.73 5.51 18.18
C ILE A 131 9.27 5.49 18.12
N ILE A 132 9.84 4.88 17.07
CA ILE A 132 11.29 4.64 16.99
C ILE A 132 12.00 5.83 16.33
N ASP A 133 11.59 6.22 15.12
CA ASP A 133 12.35 7.23 14.35
C ASP A 133 12.11 8.64 14.88
N LYS A 134 10.88 8.98 15.23
CA LYS A 134 10.50 10.32 15.68
C LYS A 134 10.46 10.43 17.20
N GLY A 135 9.79 9.49 17.86
CA GLY A 135 9.67 9.44 19.31
C GLY A 135 10.97 9.07 20.02
N LYS A 136 11.84 8.26 19.36
CA LYS A 136 13.14 7.81 19.90
C LYS A 136 12.99 7.18 21.27
N ILE A 137 11.92 6.40 21.48
CA ILE A 137 11.60 5.77 22.75
C ILE A 137 12.79 4.95 23.25
N ARG A 138 13.08 5.07 24.56
CA ARG A 138 14.17 4.39 25.24
C ARG A 138 13.63 3.34 26.20
N ARG A 139 14.50 2.41 26.57
CA ARG A 139 14.20 1.42 27.60
C ARG A 139 13.77 2.12 28.90
N ASN A 140 12.71 1.61 29.54
CA ASN A 140 12.09 2.12 30.78
C ASN A 140 11.30 3.44 30.63
N GLU A 141 11.07 3.94 29.41
CA GLU A 141 10.11 5.01 29.19
C GLU A 141 8.68 4.45 29.10
N THR A 142 7.72 5.26 29.47
CA THR A 142 6.28 4.94 29.38
C THR A 142 5.70 5.60 28.15
N CYS A 143 5.03 4.83 27.30
CA CYS A 143 4.33 5.32 26.11
C CYS A 143 2.83 5.39 26.38
N LEU A 144 2.22 6.56 26.22
CA LEU A 144 0.77 6.73 26.23
C LEU A 144 0.26 6.71 24.78
N ILE A 145 -0.63 5.75 24.47
CA ILE A 145 -1.23 5.63 23.15
C ILE A 145 -2.68 6.10 23.20
N LEU A 146 -2.97 7.23 22.53
CA LEU A 146 -4.33 7.71 22.34
C LEU A 146 -4.92 7.11 21.05
N GLY A 147 -6.14 6.56 21.16
CA GLY A 147 -6.78 5.85 20.04
C GLY A 147 -6.22 4.43 19.80
N ALA A 148 -5.89 3.73 20.90
CA ALA A 148 -5.33 2.36 20.87
C ALA A 148 -6.20 1.28 20.19
N THR A 149 -7.46 1.58 19.87
CA THR A 149 -8.36 0.68 19.14
C THR A 149 -8.35 0.91 17.62
N GLY A 150 -7.63 1.90 17.14
CA GLY A 150 -7.45 2.17 15.70
C GLY A 150 -6.33 1.34 15.08
N GLY A 151 -6.31 1.22 13.75
CA GLY A 151 -5.35 0.36 13.02
C GLY A 151 -3.86 0.69 13.26
N VAL A 152 -3.51 1.93 13.61
CA VAL A 152 -2.14 2.33 13.95
C VAL A 152 -1.89 2.22 15.47
N GLY A 153 -2.94 2.33 16.30
CA GLY A 153 -2.80 2.37 17.76
C GLY A 153 -2.76 1.01 18.46
N ILE A 154 -3.19 -0.04 17.77
CA ILE A 154 -3.27 -1.42 18.29
C ILE A 154 -1.90 -1.98 18.65
#